data_2b13bfdedc66a90a66b194242a1d693e
#
_entry.id   2b13bfdedc66a90a66b194242a1d693e
#
_cell.length_a   1.000
_cell.length_b   1.000
_cell.length_c   1.000
_cell.angle_alpha   90.00
_cell.angle_beta   90.00
_cell.angle_gamma   90.00
#
_symmetry.space_group_name_H-M   'P 1'
#
loop_
_entity.id
_entity.type
_entity.pdbx_description
1 polymer ?
#
loop_
_entity_poly.entity_id
_entity_poly.type
_entity_poly.pdbx_seq_one_letter_code
_entity_poly.pdbx_strand_id
1 'polypeptide(L)'
;MLVTGAGRGIGRSHCQRFAEEGADVIAVDVPAAAPDLAQTAAAVQQRGVRAATALADVSDFAALAAAVDEAVGRLGRLDVLVGNAGIHPAAAPAWEITPQNWQQTLDVNLTGVWHTVKAGVPHMSRTARGGSIVIISSTSGIRGTPGAAPYSASKHAVVGLARTLANELGPQGIRVNTVHPGAVATAMVLNEATFRRLRPDLDNPTADDAAQALSARHLLPVPWVEPVDVSNAVVFLASDQARYITGTQIVVDAGLLAKA
;
A
#
# COMPACT_ATOMS: atom_id res chain seq x y z
N MET A 1 -5.54 -7.01 12.33
CA MET A 1 -4.72 -6.77 11.11
C MET A 1 -3.66 -5.68 11.34
N LEU A 2 -2.61 -5.62 10.51
CA LEU A 2 -1.58 -4.57 10.53
C LEU A 2 -1.51 -3.87 9.18
N VAL A 3 -1.43 -2.52 9.17
CA VAL A 3 -1.25 -1.69 7.96
C VAL A 3 -0.10 -0.72 8.17
N THR A 4 0.85 -0.64 7.23
CA THR A 4 1.88 0.39 7.20
C THR A 4 1.49 1.55 6.28
N GLY A 5 1.95 2.79 6.58
CA GLY A 5 1.51 3.99 5.89
C GLY A 5 0.02 4.30 6.17
N ALA A 6 -0.43 4.06 7.40
CA ALA A 6 -1.83 4.04 7.79
C ALA A 6 -2.43 5.42 8.11
N GLY A 7 -1.61 6.47 8.19
CA GLY A 7 -2.06 7.80 8.60
C GLY A 7 -2.97 8.49 7.58
N ARG A 8 -2.89 8.16 6.29
CA ARG A 8 -3.66 8.83 5.23
C ARG A 8 -3.87 7.96 3.99
N GLY A 9 -4.64 8.47 3.04
CA GLY A 9 -4.84 7.88 1.71
C GLY A 9 -5.34 6.44 1.76
N ILE A 10 -4.73 5.57 0.97
CA ILE A 10 -5.12 4.17 0.84
C ILE A 10 -4.93 3.42 2.17
N GLY A 11 -3.85 3.69 2.92
CA GLY A 11 -3.60 3.05 4.22
C GLY A 11 -4.66 3.35 5.26
N ARG A 12 -5.11 4.61 5.38
CA ARG A 12 -6.26 4.98 6.24
C ARG A 12 -7.53 4.27 5.79
N SER A 13 -7.79 4.23 4.50
CA SER A 13 -8.94 3.53 3.94
C SER A 13 -8.92 2.02 4.25
N HIS A 14 -7.76 1.37 4.19
CA HIS A 14 -7.61 -0.02 4.62
C HIS A 14 -8.00 -0.20 6.07
N CYS A 15 -7.48 0.65 6.98
CA CYS A 15 -7.82 0.58 8.41
C CYS A 15 -9.33 0.69 8.65
N GLN A 16 -9.98 1.65 8.00
CA GLN A 16 -11.42 1.88 8.13
C GLN A 16 -12.23 0.72 7.56
N ARG A 17 -11.88 0.23 6.37
CA ARG A 17 -12.63 -0.82 5.68
C ARG A 17 -12.55 -2.16 6.41
N PHE A 18 -11.38 -2.48 6.99
CA PHE A 18 -11.23 -3.67 7.83
C PHE A 18 -11.96 -3.54 9.18
N ALA A 19 -12.02 -2.34 9.75
CA ALA A 19 -12.81 -2.08 10.95
C ALA A 19 -14.30 -2.30 10.71
N GLU A 20 -14.82 -1.98 9.52
CA GLU A 20 -16.19 -2.28 9.08
C GLU A 20 -16.46 -3.79 8.99
N GLU A 21 -15.45 -4.61 8.73
CA GLU A 21 -15.50 -6.07 8.77
C GLU A 21 -15.27 -6.64 10.20
N GLY A 22 -15.20 -5.79 11.22
CA GLY A 22 -15.04 -6.20 12.62
C GLY A 22 -13.61 -6.55 13.03
N ALA A 23 -12.59 -6.20 12.23
CA ALA A 23 -11.20 -6.50 12.54
C ALA A 23 -10.57 -5.43 13.44
N ASP A 24 -9.88 -5.86 14.50
CA ASP A 24 -8.96 -4.99 15.25
C ASP A 24 -7.78 -4.56 14.38
N VAL A 25 -7.33 -3.31 14.50
CA VAL A 25 -6.36 -2.68 13.61
C VAL A 25 -5.10 -2.24 14.33
N ILE A 26 -3.94 -2.62 13.82
CA ILE A 26 -2.64 -2.03 14.12
C ILE A 26 -2.32 -1.07 12.96
N ALA A 27 -2.30 0.22 13.26
CA ALA A 27 -1.98 1.27 12.30
C ALA A 27 -0.55 1.76 12.52
N VAL A 28 0.32 1.61 11.51
CA VAL A 28 1.74 1.98 11.57
C VAL A 28 2.01 3.13 10.61
N ASP A 29 2.70 4.17 11.07
CA ASP A 29 3.22 5.23 10.21
C ASP A 29 4.45 5.89 10.83
N VAL A 30 5.12 6.75 10.07
CA VAL A 30 6.29 7.50 10.54
C VAL A 30 5.92 8.48 11.67
N PRO A 31 6.86 8.84 12.57
CA PRO A 31 6.59 9.75 13.69
C PRO A 31 5.96 11.08 13.25
N ALA A 32 6.35 11.62 12.10
CA ALA A 32 5.79 12.87 11.56
C ALA A 32 4.28 12.76 11.22
N ALA A 33 3.74 11.56 11.01
CA ALA A 33 2.33 11.31 10.72
C ALA A 33 1.49 11.03 11.98
N ALA A 34 2.03 11.25 13.19
CA ALA A 34 1.32 10.95 14.44
C ALA A 34 -0.10 11.57 14.54
N PRO A 35 -0.33 12.85 14.15
CA PRO A 35 -1.70 13.41 14.15
C PRO A 35 -2.65 12.70 13.18
N ASP A 36 -2.18 12.37 11.99
CA ASP A 36 -2.96 11.65 10.98
C ASP A 36 -3.27 10.23 11.43
N LEU A 37 -2.32 9.56 12.07
CA LEU A 37 -2.46 8.22 12.61
C LEU A 37 -3.48 8.18 13.77
N ALA A 38 -3.48 9.20 14.63
CA ALA A 38 -4.46 9.35 15.68
C ALA A 38 -5.89 9.49 15.13
N GLN A 39 -6.07 10.27 14.03
CA GLN A 39 -7.37 10.37 13.34
C GLN A 39 -7.81 9.02 12.76
N THR A 40 -6.88 8.27 12.18
CA THR A 40 -7.17 6.92 11.66
C THR A 40 -7.62 5.99 12.79
N ALA A 41 -6.91 5.99 13.92
CA ALA A 41 -7.26 5.17 15.08
C ALA A 41 -8.64 5.53 15.65
N ALA A 42 -8.95 6.82 15.78
CA ALA A 42 -10.26 7.29 16.23
C ALA A 42 -11.39 6.82 15.29
N ALA A 43 -11.17 6.92 13.96
CA ALA A 43 -12.15 6.45 12.98
C ALA A 43 -12.35 4.92 13.03
N VAL A 44 -11.32 4.14 13.32
CA VAL A 44 -11.41 2.69 13.56
C VAL A 44 -12.22 2.39 14.82
N GLN A 45 -11.90 3.07 15.93
CA GLN A 45 -12.61 2.87 17.22
C GLN A 45 -14.09 3.23 17.15
N GLN A 46 -14.47 4.23 16.35
CA GLN A 46 -15.89 4.59 16.10
C GLN A 46 -16.68 3.44 15.45
N ARG A 47 -16.03 2.46 14.86
CA ARG A 47 -16.63 1.26 14.29
C ARG A 47 -16.75 0.10 15.30
N GLY A 48 -16.44 0.35 16.57
CA GLY A 48 -16.62 -0.61 17.68
C GLY A 48 -15.51 -1.65 17.81
N VAL A 49 -14.38 -1.49 17.11
CA VAL A 49 -13.21 -2.38 17.20
C VAL A 49 -12.02 -1.69 17.87
N ARG A 50 -11.02 -2.48 18.28
CA ARG A 50 -9.81 -1.93 18.91
C ARG A 50 -8.84 -1.40 17.85
N ALA A 51 -8.16 -0.30 18.18
CA ALA A 51 -7.06 0.25 17.40
C ALA A 51 -5.80 0.36 18.27
N ALA A 52 -4.67 -0.10 17.74
CA ALA A 52 -3.34 0.19 18.28
C ALA A 52 -2.56 1.00 17.23
N THR A 53 -1.90 2.07 17.67
CA THR A 53 -1.02 2.87 16.81
C THR A 53 0.43 2.54 17.12
N ALA A 54 1.29 2.54 16.10
CA ALA A 54 2.72 2.35 16.21
C ALA A 54 3.44 3.37 15.32
N LEU A 55 4.39 4.10 15.89
CA LEU A 55 5.16 5.12 15.18
C LEU A 55 6.54 4.54 14.82
N ALA A 56 6.75 4.21 13.57
CA ALA A 56 8.03 3.70 13.07
C ALA A 56 8.19 4.00 11.57
N ASP A 57 9.41 4.30 11.15
CA ASP A 57 9.78 4.30 9.74
C ASP A 57 10.03 2.85 9.30
N VAL A 58 9.37 2.41 8.22
CA VAL A 58 9.53 1.05 7.69
C VAL A 58 10.96 0.77 7.20
N SER A 59 11.74 1.79 6.90
CA SER A 59 13.15 1.66 6.53
C SER A 59 14.07 1.31 7.71
N ASP A 60 13.63 1.60 8.96
CA ASP A 60 14.32 1.19 10.21
C ASP A 60 13.70 -0.09 10.76
N PHE A 61 14.36 -1.23 10.49
CA PHE A 61 13.85 -2.53 10.95
C PHE A 61 13.75 -2.65 12.46
N ALA A 62 14.73 -2.12 13.23
CA ALA A 62 14.73 -2.28 14.68
C ALA A 62 13.56 -1.52 15.32
N ALA A 63 13.36 -0.27 14.91
CA ALA A 63 12.22 0.54 15.35
C ALA A 63 10.89 -0.08 14.95
N LEU A 64 10.76 -0.54 13.71
CA LEU A 64 9.54 -1.18 13.21
C LEU A 64 9.22 -2.48 13.97
N ALA A 65 10.20 -3.35 14.17
CA ALA A 65 9.99 -4.62 14.86
C ALA A 65 9.52 -4.41 16.29
N ALA A 66 10.18 -3.52 17.05
CA ALA A 66 9.79 -3.17 18.43
C ALA A 66 8.35 -2.61 18.49
N ALA A 67 8.02 -1.70 17.56
CA ALA A 67 6.68 -1.10 17.48
C ALA A 67 5.59 -2.11 17.13
N VAL A 68 5.89 -3.06 16.22
CA VAL A 68 4.98 -4.16 15.85
C VAL A 68 4.80 -5.13 17.02
N ASP A 69 5.89 -5.53 17.70
CA ASP A 69 5.83 -6.43 18.86
C ASP A 69 4.93 -5.85 19.97
N GLU A 70 5.11 -4.57 20.31
CA GLU A 70 4.29 -3.88 21.30
C GLU A 70 2.81 -3.83 20.88
N ALA A 71 2.54 -3.44 19.64
CA ALA A 71 1.16 -3.30 19.14
C ALA A 71 0.44 -4.65 19.03
N VAL A 72 1.12 -5.70 18.58
CA VAL A 72 0.58 -7.07 18.58
C VAL A 72 0.34 -7.54 20.00
N GLY A 73 1.22 -7.25 20.94
CA GLY A 73 1.04 -7.56 22.37
C GLY A 73 -0.26 -6.97 22.94
N ARG A 74 -0.63 -5.75 22.54
CA ARG A 74 -1.89 -5.09 22.95
C ARG A 74 -3.15 -5.74 22.38
N LEU A 75 -3.11 -6.24 21.14
CA LEU A 75 -4.27 -6.82 20.45
C LEU A 75 -4.32 -8.35 20.55
N GLY A 76 -3.21 -9.01 20.85
CA GLY A 76 -3.08 -10.43 21.15
C GLY A 76 -2.78 -11.32 19.94
N ARG A 77 -3.04 -10.88 18.69
CA ARG A 77 -2.82 -11.68 17.47
C ARG A 77 -2.62 -10.83 16.21
N LEU A 78 -2.03 -11.45 15.19
CA LEU A 78 -1.93 -10.88 13.84
C LEU A 78 -2.33 -11.93 12.80
N ASP A 79 -3.36 -11.65 11.99
CA ASP A 79 -3.89 -12.55 10.96
C ASP A 79 -3.71 -11.99 9.55
N VAL A 80 -3.71 -10.66 9.44
CA VAL A 80 -3.60 -9.96 8.15
C VAL A 80 -2.54 -8.88 8.25
N LEU A 81 -1.65 -8.85 7.24
CA LEU A 81 -0.60 -7.84 7.12
C LEU A 81 -0.73 -7.15 5.77
N VAL A 82 -0.79 -5.82 5.78
CA VAL A 82 -0.83 -5.00 4.57
C VAL A 82 0.42 -4.13 4.48
N GLY A 83 1.33 -4.50 3.59
CA GLY A 83 2.53 -3.73 3.25
C GLY A 83 2.16 -2.61 2.29
N ASN A 84 1.71 -1.47 2.85
CA ASN A 84 1.17 -0.36 2.07
C ASN A 84 2.09 0.88 2.03
N ALA A 85 2.93 1.10 3.03
CA ALA A 85 3.83 2.26 3.07
C ALA A 85 4.61 2.41 1.76
N GLY A 86 4.65 3.63 1.25
CA GLY A 86 5.35 3.91 0.01
C GLY A 86 5.40 5.40 -0.30
N ILE A 87 6.45 5.80 -1.02
CA ILE A 87 6.68 7.16 -1.51
C ILE A 87 6.81 7.15 -3.02
N HIS A 88 6.48 8.28 -3.64
CA HIS A 88 6.70 8.53 -5.05
C HIS A 88 7.59 9.78 -5.17
N PRO A 89 8.81 9.67 -5.70
CA PRO A 89 9.70 10.82 -5.87
C PRO A 89 9.16 11.77 -6.95
N ALA A 90 9.72 12.97 -6.99
CA ALA A 90 9.48 13.90 -8.09
C ALA A 90 9.85 13.23 -9.43
N ALA A 91 9.04 13.48 -10.46
CA ALA A 91 9.27 12.90 -11.78
C ALA A 91 10.52 13.52 -12.44
N ALA A 92 11.42 12.66 -12.93
CA ALA A 92 12.61 13.06 -13.68
C ALA A 92 13.02 11.92 -14.62
N PRO A 93 13.73 12.21 -15.73
CA PRO A 93 14.38 11.18 -16.54
C PRO A 93 15.27 10.27 -15.69
N ALA A 94 15.33 8.98 -16.00
CA ALA A 94 16.03 8.01 -15.16
C ALA A 94 17.49 8.36 -14.87
N TRP A 95 18.18 8.97 -15.83
CA TRP A 95 19.60 9.38 -15.74
C TRP A 95 19.81 10.70 -14.96
N GLU A 96 18.74 11.42 -14.62
CA GLU A 96 18.78 12.65 -13.81
C GLU A 96 18.37 12.42 -12.35
N ILE A 97 17.87 11.22 -12.03
CA ILE A 97 17.47 10.87 -10.66
C ILE A 97 18.72 10.77 -9.78
N THR A 98 18.73 11.50 -8.67
CA THR A 98 19.85 11.47 -7.74
C THR A 98 19.96 10.11 -7.04
N PRO A 99 21.19 9.66 -6.71
CA PRO A 99 21.38 8.42 -5.94
C PRO A 99 20.58 8.39 -4.63
N GLN A 100 20.41 9.56 -3.98
CA GLN A 100 19.65 9.70 -2.75
C GLN A 100 18.15 9.40 -2.96
N ASN A 101 17.55 10.00 -4.00
CA ASN A 101 16.13 9.75 -4.33
C ASN A 101 15.90 8.30 -4.76
N TRP A 102 16.86 7.71 -5.49
CA TRP A 102 16.82 6.30 -5.84
C TRP A 102 16.83 5.43 -4.59
N GLN A 103 17.81 5.61 -3.72
CA GLN A 103 17.97 4.77 -2.54
C GLN A 103 16.79 4.94 -1.56
N GLN A 104 16.39 6.17 -1.26
CA GLN A 104 15.25 6.44 -0.38
C GLN A 104 13.96 5.76 -0.89
N THR A 105 13.75 5.76 -2.21
CA THR A 105 12.57 5.10 -2.79
C THR A 105 12.63 3.58 -2.59
N LEU A 106 13.80 2.96 -2.78
CA LEU A 106 13.99 1.53 -2.55
C LEU A 106 13.89 1.19 -1.06
N ASP A 107 14.46 2.01 -0.19
CA ASP A 107 14.45 1.78 1.26
C ASP A 107 13.02 1.74 1.80
N VAL A 108 12.15 2.64 1.34
CA VAL A 108 10.75 2.65 1.78
C VAL A 108 9.92 1.60 1.04
N ASN A 109 9.94 1.63 -0.31
CA ASN A 109 8.97 0.89 -1.13
C ASN A 109 9.29 -0.60 -1.27
N LEU A 110 10.53 -1.01 -1.10
CA LEU A 110 10.97 -2.40 -1.22
C LEU A 110 11.49 -2.95 0.11
N THR A 111 12.55 -2.36 0.65
CA THR A 111 13.16 -2.81 1.91
C THR A 111 12.17 -2.69 3.06
N GLY A 112 11.43 -1.58 3.14
CA GLY A 112 10.40 -1.35 4.15
C GLY A 112 9.22 -2.35 4.07
N VAL A 113 8.84 -2.79 2.87
CA VAL A 113 7.86 -3.87 2.71
C VAL A 113 8.42 -5.19 3.23
N TRP A 114 9.67 -5.53 2.88
CA TRP A 114 10.35 -6.72 3.42
C TRP A 114 10.50 -6.65 4.95
N HIS A 115 10.88 -5.51 5.51
CA HIS A 115 10.93 -5.29 6.97
C HIS A 115 9.56 -5.52 7.62
N THR A 116 8.49 -5.01 7.01
CA THR A 116 7.11 -5.18 7.49
C THR A 116 6.74 -6.68 7.56
N VAL A 117 7.05 -7.43 6.52
CA VAL A 117 6.83 -8.88 6.49
C VAL A 117 7.69 -9.59 7.53
N LYS A 118 8.98 -9.24 7.61
CA LYS A 118 9.93 -9.83 8.57
C LYS A 118 9.52 -9.59 10.03
N ALA A 119 8.95 -8.41 10.35
CA ALA A 119 8.42 -8.12 11.68
C ALA A 119 7.10 -8.84 11.96
N GLY A 120 6.21 -8.98 10.95
CA GLY A 120 4.86 -9.51 11.17
C GLY A 120 4.76 -11.04 11.13
N VAL A 121 5.51 -11.72 10.25
CA VAL A 121 5.43 -13.17 10.05
C VAL A 121 5.61 -14.00 11.34
N PRO A 122 6.56 -13.69 12.25
CA PRO A 122 6.68 -14.45 13.50
C PRO A 122 5.41 -14.45 14.35
N HIS A 123 4.64 -13.36 14.32
CA HIS A 123 3.36 -13.28 15.03
C HIS A 123 2.24 -14.05 14.33
N MET A 124 2.22 -14.04 12.99
CA MET A 124 1.25 -14.79 12.20
C MET A 124 1.44 -16.29 12.37
N SER A 125 2.69 -16.77 12.35
CA SER A 125 3.05 -18.19 12.45
C SER A 125 2.72 -18.80 13.83
N ARG A 126 2.66 -18.00 14.90
CA ARG A 126 2.35 -18.49 16.26
C ARG A 126 0.97 -19.11 16.40
N THR A 127 0.00 -18.70 15.58
CA THR A 127 -1.40 -19.13 15.74
C THR A 127 -1.73 -20.42 15.02
N ALA A 128 -0.88 -20.92 14.11
CA ALA A 128 -1.11 -22.07 13.24
C ALA A 128 -2.47 -22.03 12.46
N ARG A 129 -3.07 -20.83 12.32
CA ARG A 129 -4.36 -20.63 11.66
C ARG A 129 -4.22 -20.16 10.22
N GLY A 130 -2.97 -19.99 9.76
CA GLY A 130 -2.68 -19.32 8.50
C GLY A 130 -2.87 -17.80 8.60
N GLY A 131 -3.00 -17.15 7.45
CA GLY A 131 -3.15 -15.70 7.39
C GLY A 131 -3.11 -15.16 5.97
N SER A 132 -3.13 -13.85 5.85
CA SER A 132 -3.02 -13.18 4.55
C SER A 132 -2.06 -12.00 4.61
N ILE A 133 -1.13 -11.96 3.68
CA ILE A 133 -0.23 -10.82 3.43
C ILE A 133 -0.65 -10.20 2.09
N VAL A 134 -0.95 -8.91 2.10
CA VAL A 134 -1.23 -8.16 0.88
C VAL A 134 -0.23 -7.02 0.75
N ILE A 135 0.50 -7.01 -0.36
CA ILE A 135 1.49 -5.98 -0.66
C ILE A 135 0.91 -5.02 -1.70
N ILE A 136 0.92 -3.73 -1.38
CA ILE A 136 0.44 -2.71 -2.31
C ILE A 136 1.58 -2.36 -3.29
N SER A 137 1.44 -2.86 -4.52
CA SER A 137 2.28 -2.51 -5.63
C SER A 137 1.71 -1.27 -6.37
N SER A 138 1.60 -1.32 -7.67
CA SER A 138 1.07 -0.27 -8.56
C SER A 138 0.91 -0.84 -9.97
N THR A 139 0.16 -0.19 -10.85
CA THR A 139 0.28 -0.39 -12.30
C THR A 139 1.72 -0.19 -12.79
N SER A 140 2.50 0.66 -12.09
CA SER A 140 3.95 0.82 -12.32
C SER A 140 4.80 -0.39 -11.89
N GLY A 141 4.22 -1.41 -11.26
CA GLY A 141 4.84 -2.71 -10.99
C GLY A 141 4.52 -3.77 -12.04
N ILE A 142 3.78 -3.40 -13.10
CA ILE A 142 3.43 -4.26 -14.25
C ILE A 142 4.00 -3.68 -15.53
N ARG A 143 3.94 -2.34 -15.69
CA ARG A 143 4.55 -1.62 -16.82
C ARG A 143 5.47 -0.50 -16.34
N GLY A 144 6.44 -0.12 -17.15
CA GLY A 144 7.27 1.05 -16.89
C GLY A 144 6.46 2.36 -16.96
N THR A 145 6.76 3.28 -16.03
CA THR A 145 6.17 4.63 -16.01
C THR A 145 7.29 5.64 -16.27
N PRO A 146 7.24 6.41 -17.38
CA PRO A 146 8.24 7.46 -17.64
C PRO A 146 8.34 8.45 -16.48
N GLY A 147 9.55 8.85 -16.14
CA GLY A 147 9.85 9.77 -15.03
C GLY A 147 9.76 9.17 -13.62
N ALA A 148 9.53 7.86 -13.49
CA ALA A 148 9.34 7.20 -12.20
C ALA A 148 10.23 5.95 -12.04
N ALA A 149 11.49 5.99 -12.49
CA ALA A 149 12.35 4.81 -12.53
C ALA A 149 12.50 4.10 -11.18
N PRO A 150 12.88 4.74 -10.04
CA PRO A 150 13.03 4.04 -8.77
C PRO A 150 11.68 3.53 -8.23
N TYR A 151 10.60 4.26 -8.46
CA TYR A 151 9.25 3.81 -8.11
C TYR A 151 8.85 2.56 -8.89
N SER A 152 8.98 2.59 -10.23
CA SER A 152 8.68 1.44 -11.07
C SER A 152 9.55 0.23 -10.71
N ALA A 153 10.86 0.43 -10.51
CA ALA A 153 11.77 -0.64 -10.08
C ALA A 153 11.32 -1.26 -8.75
N SER A 154 11.03 -0.42 -7.73
CA SER A 154 10.57 -0.90 -6.43
C SER A 154 9.25 -1.68 -6.52
N LYS A 155 8.29 -1.18 -7.33
CA LYS A 155 6.96 -1.81 -7.46
C LYS A 155 6.98 -3.10 -8.29
N HIS A 156 7.91 -3.27 -9.22
CA HIS A 156 8.20 -4.57 -9.85
C HIS A 156 8.89 -5.53 -8.87
N ALA A 157 9.85 -5.04 -8.10
CA ALA A 157 10.61 -5.86 -7.15
C ALA A 157 9.70 -6.48 -6.06
N VAL A 158 8.71 -5.74 -5.53
CA VAL A 158 7.79 -6.29 -4.53
C VAL A 158 6.88 -7.40 -5.09
N VAL A 159 6.67 -7.45 -6.41
CA VAL A 159 5.95 -8.58 -7.06
C VAL A 159 6.79 -9.84 -6.97
N GLY A 160 8.10 -9.75 -7.25
CA GLY A 160 9.05 -10.85 -7.08
C GLY A 160 9.10 -11.32 -5.63
N LEU A 161 9.23 -10.38 -4.69
CA LEU A 161 9.20 -10.65 -3.25
C LEU A 161 7.91 -11.38 -2.84
N ALA A 162 6.74 -10.91 -3.26
CA ALA A 162 5.46 -11.53 -2.93
C ALA A 162 5.36 -12.98 -3.42
N ARG A 163 5.84 -13.27 -4.62
CA ARG A 163 5.88 -14.64 -5.17
C ARG A 163 6.81 -15.57 -4.38
N THR A 164 7.97 -15.07 -3.97
CA THR A 164 8.90 -15.83 -3.10
C THR A 164 8.23 -16.13 -1.76
N LEU A 165 7.66 -15.12 -1.11
CA LEU A 165 6.97 -15.26 0.16
C LEU A 165 5.76 -16.22 0.07
N ALA A 166 5.01 -16.21 -1.04
CA ALA A 166 3.91 -17.14 -1.25
C ALA A 166 4.37 -18.61 -1.23
N ASN A 167 5.56 -18.89 -1.81
CA ASN A 167 6.16 -20.22 -1.77
C ASN A 167 6.66 -20.60 -0.37
N GLU A 168 7.31 -19.67 0.33
CA GLU A 168 7.90 -19.94 1.65
C GLU A 168 6.84 -20.06 2.76
N LEU A 169 5.77 -19.28 2.69
CA LEU A 169 4.74 -19.19 3.73
C LEU A 169 3.50 -20.05 3.44
N GLY A 170 3.32 -20.51 2.21
CA GLY A 170 2.23 -21.38 1.82
C GLY A 170 2.09 -22.64 2.69
N PRO A 171 3.17 -23.37 3.04
CA PRO A 171 3.12 -24.52 3.95
C PRO A 171 2.58 -24.18 5.36
N GLN A 172 2.62 -22.90 5.77
CA GLN A 172 2.06 -22.41 7.04
C GLN A 172 0.62 -21.92 6.89
N GLY A 173 -0.01 -22.07 5.72
CA GLY A 173 -1.33 -21.55 5.42
C GLY A 173 -1.41 -20.00 5.28
N ILE A 174 -0.26 -19.33 5.14
CA ILE A 174 -0.21 -17.87 4.94
C ILE A 174 -0.16 -17.58 3.43
N ARG A 175 -1.18 -16.88 2.94
CA ARG A 175 -1.29 -16.46 1.54
C ARG A 175 -0.60 -15.12 1.33
N VAL A 176 0.05 -14.91 0.19
CA VAL A 176 0.71 -13.65 -0.15
C VAL A 176 0.32 -13.23 -1.55
N ASN A 177 -0.26 -12.02 -1.68
CA ASN A 177 -0.73 -11.47 -2.95
C ASN A 177 -0.33 -9.99 -3.09
N THR A 178 -0.40 -9.48 -4.30
CA THR A 178 -0.19 -8.05 -4.58
C THR A 178 -1.45 -7.41 -5.14
N VAL A 179 -1.69 -6.15 -4.76
CA VAL A 179 -2.71 -5.29 -5.37
C VAL A 179 -2.00 -4.17 -6.12
N HIS A 180 -2.49 -3.87 -7.32
CA HIS A 180 -1.89 -2.92 -8.26
C HIS A 180 -2.86 -1.78 -8.58
N PRO A 181 -2.91 -0.72 -7.75
CA PRO A 181 -3.75 0.43 -8.05
C PRO A 181 -3.24 1.21 -9.28
N GLY A 182 -4.18 1.80 -10.01
CA GLY A 182 -3.92 2.87 -10.97
C GLY A 182 -3.79 4.24 -10.29
N ALA A 183 -4.37 5.28 -10.88
CA ALA A 183 -4.52 6.57 -10.23
C ALA A 183 -5.59 6.46 -9.12
N VAL A 184 -5.23 6.84 -7.88
CA VAL A 184 -6.13 6.81 -6.73
C VAL A 184 -6.30 8.22 -6.17
N ALA A 185 -7.52 8.60 -5.78
CA ALA A 185 -7.86 9.91 -5.21
C ALA A 185 -7.16 10.14 -3.86
N THR A 186 -5.89 10.43 -3.87
CA THR A 186 -5.05 10.71 -2.70
C THR A 186 -4.11 11.88 -2.96
N ALA A 187 -3.53 12.47 -1.92
CA ALA A 187 -2.54 13.53 -2.04
C ALA A 187 -1.31 13.15 -2.90
N MET A 188 -1.02 11.83 -3.05
CA MET A 188 0.05 11.36 -3.95
C MET A 188 -0.26 11.62 -5.42
N VAL A 189 -1.55 11.63 -5.81
CA VAL A 189 -2.01 11.86 -7.19
C VAL A 189 -2.62 13.24 -7.35
N LEU A 190 -3.40 13.72 -6.36
CA LEU A 190 -4.09 15.00 -6.41
C LEU A 190 -3.17 16.11 -5.87
N ASN A 191 -2.22 16.54 -6.69
CA ASN A 191 -1.28 17.62 -6.40
C ASN A 191 -0.81 18.31 -7.69
N GLU A 192 -0.33 19.55 -7.54
CA GLU A 192 0.11 20.38 -8.67
C GLU A 192 1.19 19.72 -9.54
N ALA A 193 2.16 19.04 -8.95
CA ALA A 193 3.24 18.39 -9.70
C ALA A 193 2.68 17.29 -10.63
N THR A 194 1.70 16.53 -10.16
CA THR A 194 0.99 15.54 -10.97
C THR A 194 0.15 16.22 -12.06
N PHE A 195 -0.55 17.31 -11.74
CA PHE A 195 -1.38 18.03 -12.73
C PHE A 195 -0.52 18.58 -13.87
N ARG A 196 0.60 19.23 -13.55
CA ARG A 196 1.56 19.70 -14.56
C ARG A 196 2.14 18.58 -15.43
N ARG A 197 2.41 17.43 -14.85
CA ARG A 197 2.89 16.25 -15.58
C ARG A 197 1.81 15.66 -16.52
N LEU A 198 0.55 15.72 -16.13
CA LEU A 198 -0.57 15.20 -16.92
C LEU A 198 -0.97 16.16 -18.04
N ARG A 199 -0.82 17.48 -17.80
CA ARG A 199 -1.18 18.54 -18.73
C ARG A 199 -0.01 19.54 -18.89
N PRO A 200 1.10 19.08 -19.51
CA PRO A 200 2.26 19.94 -19.74
C PRO A 200 1.99 21.04 -20.78
N ASP A 201 0.85 20.99 -21.47
CA ASP A 201 0.33 21.97 -22.41
C ASP A 201 -0.31 23.18 -21.74
N LEU A 202 -0.56 23.13 -20.42
CA LEU A 202 -1.18 24.22 -19.63
C LEU A 202 -0.19 24.80 -18.63
N ASP A 203 -0.20 26.14 -18.49
CA ASP A 203 0.66 26.85 -17.52
C ASP A 203 0.24 26.56 -16.06
N ASN A 204 -1.06 26.51 -15.77
CA ASN A 204 -1.63 26.28 -14.45
C ASN A 204 -2.77 25.24 -14.51
N PRO A 205 -2.45 23.96 -14.71
CA PRO A 205 -3.48 22.92 -14.80
C PRO A 205 -4.17 22.71 -13.45
N THR A 206 -5.48 22.51 -13.51
CA THR A 206 -6.36 22.27 -12.38
C THR A 206 -6.56 20.76 -12.12
N ALA A 207 -7.26 20.42 -11.04
CA ALA A 207 -7.69 19.05 -10.78
C ALA A 207 -8.64 18.53 -11.88
N ASP A 208 -9.50 19.40 -12.43
CA ASP A 208 -10.43 19.03 -13.52
C ASP A 208 -9.69 18.72 -14.82
N ASP A 209 -8.64 19.48 -15.14
CA ASP A 209 -7.78 19.20 -16.30
C ASP A 209 -7.07 17.86 -16.17
N ALA A 210 -6.58 17.55 -14.97
CA ALA A 210 -5.96 16.27 -14.65
C ALA A 210 -6.98 15.12 -14.70
N ALA A 211 -8.20 15.34 -14.21
CA ALA A 211 -9.30 14.38 -14.26
C ALA A 211 -9.65 14.02 -15.71
N GLN A 212 -9.76 15.00 -16.59
CA GLN A 212 -10.01 14.78 -18.02
C GLN A 212 -8.90 13.95 -18.67
N ALA A 213 -7.63 14.29 -18.39
CA ALA A 213 -6.47 13.59 -18.92
C ALA A 213 -6.38 12.13 -18.45
N LEU A 214 -6.75 11.86 -17.18
CA LEU A 214 -6.78 10.51 -16.63
C LEU A 214 -7.96 9.69 -17.14
N SER A 215 -9.18 10.27 -17.20
CA SER A 215 -10.36 9.61 -17.77
C SER A 215 -10.11 9.15 -19.21
N ALA A 216 -9.39 9.95 -19.99
CA ALA A 216 -9.02 9.58 -21.34
C ALA A 216 -8.08 8.36 -21.43
N ARG A 217 -7.40 7.97 -20.36
CA ARG A 217 -6.48 6.82 -20.27
C ARG A 217 -7.15 5.55 -19.74
N HIS A 218 -8.31 5.65 -19.12
CA HIS A 218 -9.04 4.53 -18.53
C HIS A 218 -10.06 3.93 -19.54
N LEU A 219 -10.44 2.68 -19.34
CA LEU A 219 -11.58 2.08 -20.06
C LEU A 219 -12.90 2.50 -19.43
N LEU A 220 -12.96 2.53 -18.08
CA LEU A 220 -14.12 3.06 -17.39
C LEU A 220 -14.06 4.59 -17.37
N PRO A 221 -15.21 5.30 -17.49
CA PRO A 221 -15.25 6.75 -17.61
C PRO A 221 -15.08 7.46 -16.26
N VAL A 222 -13.98 7.14 -15.55
CA VAL A 222 -13.61 7.75 -14.24
C VAL A 222 -12.18 8.24 -14.30
N PRO A 223 -11.86 9.37 -13.63
CA PRO A 223 -10.51 9.94 -13.64
C PRO A 223 -9.54 9.17 -12.74
N TRP A 224 -10.03 8.57 -11.68
CA TRP A 224 -9.29 7.78 -10.69
C TRP A 224 -10.23 6.80 -10.00
N VAL A 225 -9.66 5.87 -9.26
CA VAL A 225 -10.39 5.03 -8.31
C VAL A 225 -10.33 5.65 -6.92
N GLU A 226 -11.32 5.39 -6.09
CA GLU A 226 -11.30 5.85 -4.70
C GLU A 226 -10.43 4.92 -3.82
N PRO A 227 -9.87 5.41 -2.71
CA PRO A 227 -9.10 4.57 -1.78
C PRO A 227 -9.85 3.32 -1.32
N VAL A 228 -11.19 3.41 -1.18
CA VAL A 228 -12.04 2.29 -0.76
C VAL A 228 -12.11 1.18 -1.82
N ASP A 229 -12.00 1.50 -3.11
CA ASP A 229 -12.00 0.48 -4.17
C ASP A 229 -10.77 -0.43 -4.07
N VAL A 230 -9.62 0.16 -3.76
CA VAL A 230 -8.38 -0.58 -3.47
C VAL A 230 -8.55 -1.41 -2.19
N SER A 231 -9.17 -0.83 -1.15
CA SER A 231 -9.38 -1.50 0.13
C SER A 231 -10.33 -2.70 0.00
N ASN A 232 -11.34 -2.64 -0.85
CA ASN A 232 -12.25 -3.75 -1.12
C ASN A 232 -11.51 -4.96 -1.71
N ALA A 233 -10.56 -4.74 -2.64
CA ALA A 233 -9.71 -5.80 -3.17
C ALA A 233 -8.80 -6.42 -2.08
N VAL A 234 -8.26 -5.59 -1.18
CA VAL A 234 -7.43 -6.05 -0.06
C VAL A 234 -8.25 -6.87 0.93
N VAL A 235 -9.46 -6.43 1.29
CA VAL A 235 -10.40 -7.16 2.18
C VAL A 235 -10.77 -8.51 1.56
N PHE A 236 -11.11 -8.55 0.26
CA PHE A 236 -11.37 -9.80 -0.45
C PHE A 236 -10.19 -10.76 -0.35
N LEU A 237 -8.97 -10.30 -0.66
CA LEU A 237 -7.75 -11.13 -0.56
C LEU A 237 -7.44 -11.58 0.86
N ALA A 238 -7.85 -10.82 1.87
CA ALA A 238 -7.66 -11.17 3.27
C ALA A 238 -8.70 -12.19 3.79
N SER A 239 -9.85 -12.27 3.15
CA SER A 239 -10.98 -13.10 3.57
C SER A 239 -10.85 -14.58 3.18
N ASP A 240 -11.73 -15.42 3.74
CA ASP A 240 -11.85 -16.85 3.38
C ASP A 240 -12.39 -17.07 1.95
N GLN A 241 -13.00 -16.04 1.35
CA GLN A 241 -13.42 -16.10 -0.05
C GLN A 241 -12.22 -16.25 -1.00
N ALA A 242 -11.04 -15.79 -0.58
CA ALA A 242 -9.78 -15.89 -1.31
C ALA A 242 -8.86 -17.03 -0.79
N ARG A 243 -9.39 -18.02 -0.06
CA ARG A 243 -8.60 -19.07 0.62
C ARG A 243 -7.64 -19.86 -0.27
N TYR A 244 -7.87 -19.89 -1.57
CA TYR A 244 -7.01 -20.56 -2.56
C TYR A 244 -6.32 -19.60 -3.52
N ILE A 245 -6.27 -18.31 -3.18
CA ILE A 245 -5.62 -17.27 -3.97
C ILE A 245 -4.32 -16.87 -3.27
N THR A 246 -3.18 -17.24 -3.84
CA THR A 246 -1.84 -16.86 -3.37
C THR A 246 -0.88 -16.67 -4.57
N GLY A 247 0.13 -15.82 -4.43
CA GLY A 247 1.11 -15.52 -5.49
C GLY A 247 0.54 -14.70 -6.66
N THR A 248 -0.70 -14.18 -6.54
CA THR A 248 -1.40 -13.46 -7.62
C THR A 248 -1.24 -11.95 -7.55
N GLN A 249 -1.65 -11.32 -8.64
CA GLN A 249 -1.67 -9.87 -8.83
C GLN A 249 -3.10 -9.44 -9.15
N ILE A 250 -3.70 -8.57 -8.33
CA ILE A 250 -5.02 -7.98 -8.60
C ILE A 250 -4.85 -6.51 -8.98
N VAL A 251 -5.34 -6.15 -10.15
CA VAL A 251 -5.28 -4.78 -10.67
C VAL A 251 -6.58 -4.05 -10.34
N VAL A 252 -6.45 -2.80 -9.84
CA VAL A 252 -7.57 -1.90 -9.53
C VAL A 252 -7.25 -0.54 -10.18
N ASP A 253 -7.54 -0.39 -11.47
CA ASP A 253 -7.02 0.71 -12.30
C ASP A 253 -8.01 1.29 -13.32
N ALA A 254 -9.28 0.98 -13.19
CA ALA A 254 -10.32 1.38 -14.15
C ALA A 254 -10.02 0.99 -15.62
N GLY A 255 -9.20 -0.07 -15.80
CA GLY A 255 -8.82 -0.57 -17.12
C GLY A 255 -7.65 0.16 -17.77
N LEU A 256 -6.86 0.92 -17.01
CA LEU A 256 -5.69 1.64 -17.52
C LEU A 256 -4.68 0.73 -18.24
N LEU A 257 -4.42 -0.47 -17.71
CA LEU A 257 -3.48 -1.42 -18.30
C LEU A 257 -4.05 -2.20 -19.48
N ALA A 258 -5.37 -2.31 -19.58
CA ALA A 258 -6.07 -3.06 -20.61
C ALA A 258 -6.46 -2.20 -21.81
N LYS A 259 -6.31 -0.87 -21.72
CA LYS A 259 -6.65 0.04 -22.81
C LYS A 259 -5.58 -0.04 -23.90
N ALA A 260 -6.03 -0.33 -25.14
CA ALA A 260 -5.22 -0.40 -26.36
C ALA A 260 -4.82 1.01 -26.86
#